data_60121b44bd1314a77503ed27d946adc9
#
_entry.id   60121b44bd1314a77503ed27d946adc9
#
_cell.length_a   1.000
_cell.length_b   1.000
_cell.length_c   1.000
_cell.angle_alpha   90.00
_cell.angle_beta   90.00
_cell.angle_gamma   90.00
#
_symmetry.space_group_name_H-M   'P 1'
#
loop_
_entity.id
_entity.type
_entity.pdbx_description
1 polymer ?
#
loop_
_entity_poly.entity_id
_entity_poly.type
_entity_poly.pdbx_seq_one_letter_code
_entity_poly.pdbx_strand_id
1 'polypeptide(L)'
;MQSTGKTGISSDQEAEKVDRRISVAPMMDWTDRHCRYFLRGFSPDVLLYTEMITAAAILRGDRVKLLGFDPEEQPVALQLGGNEPAQLAAAAAAGEGAGYCEINLNCGCPSDRVASGAFGACLMREPALVAECVAAMRARVRVPITVKMRIGVVERAKRESIASVADFNDGEFDALQRFVAALEAAGCARAIVHARKAVLGGLSPKENRAIPPLRYDIVRELKRTFSQLPIVVNGGFRDTREVLDALGWSDGVMLGREAYHRPFVLAELHCALHPERTRPLVARGTLLERMASYAEREIAQGTRLAAITRHMLGLYGGEPGAREFRRLLSHAAHAPGAGAQLIRDAGRLCAPA
;
A
#
# COMPACT_ATOMS: atom_id res chain seq x y z
N MET A 1 30.11 -7.11 -38.21
CA MET A 1 29.61 -6.19 -37.20
C MET A 1 28.09 -6.16 -37.33
N GLN A 2 27.40 -6.96 -36.54
CA GLN A 2 25.94 -6.97 -36.50
C GLN A 2 25.52 -6.30 -35.18
N SER A 3 24.85 -5.15 -35.31
CA SER A 3 24.26 -4.39 -34.20
C SER A 3 22.97 -5.10 -33.77
N THR A 4 22.98 -5.70 -32.58
CA THR A 4 21.77 -6.20 -31.92
C THR A 4 21.02 -5.03 -31.32
N GLY A 5 20.02 -4.55 -32.05
CA GLY A 5 19.06 -3.55 -31.54
C GLY A 5 18.28 -4.14 -30.37
N LYS A 6 18.52 -3.66 -29.15
CA LYS A 6 17.59 -3.81 -28.02
C LYS A 6 16.34 -2.97 -28.33
N THR A 7 15.25 -3.60 -28.71
CA THR A 7 13.92 -2.97 -28.76
C THR A 7 13.51 -2.65 -27.34
N GLY A 8 13.70 -1.39 -26.94
CA GLY A 8 13.17 -0.87 -25.69
C GLY A 8 11.63 -0.89 -25.76
N ILE A 9 10.99 -1.65 -24.88
CA ILE A 9 9.55 -1.61 -24.67
C ILE A 9 9.24 -0.20 -24.12
N SER A 10 8.23 0.49 -24.65
CA SER A 10 7.89 1.84 -24.20
C SER A 10 7.34 1.79 -22.76
N SER A 11 7.57 2.85 -21.99
CA SER A 11 7.07 3.00 -20.61
C SER A 11 5.55 2.82 -20.51
N ASP A 12 4.81 3.15 -21.56
CA ASP A 12 3.35 2.99 -21.64
C ASP A 12 2.94 1.51 -21.76
N GLN A 13 3.73 0.69 -22.46
CA GLN A 13 3.51 -0.76 -22.55
C GLN A 13 3.87 -1.51 -21.26
N GLU A 14 4.81 -1.00 -20.45
CA GLU A 14 5.12 -1.58 -19.15
C GLU A 14 4.10 -1.19 -18.08
N ALA A 15 3.57 0.06 -18.11
CA ALA A 15 2.51 0.51 -17.21
C ALA A 15 1.19 -0.25 -17.42
N GLU A 16 0.91 -0.72 -18.63
CA GLU A 16 -0.26 -1.52 -18.99
C GLU A 16 -0.16 -2.98 -18.51
N LYS A 17 1.03 -3.48 -18.22
CA LYS A 17 1.30 -4.86 -17.76
C LYS A 17 1.13 -5.10 -16.26
N VAL A 18 1.03 -4.04 -15.44
CA VAL A 18 0.90 -4.18 -13.98
C VAL A 18 -0.51 -4.65 -13.63
N ASP A 19 -0.64 -5.83 -13.05
CA ASP A 19 -1.93 -6.31 -12.50
C ASP A 19 -2.30 -5.49 -11.27
N ARG A 20 -3.39 -4.74 -11.35
CA ARG A 20 -3.88 -3.87 -10.29
C ARG A 20 -5.13 -4.40 -9.58
N ARG A 21 -5.51 -5.66 -9.89
CA ARG A 21 -6.64 -6.30 -9.20
C ARG A 21 -6.39 -6.44 -7.70
N ILE A 22 -5.15 -6.76 -7.33
CA ILE A 22 -4.74 -6.88 -5.92
C ILE A 22 -3.57 -5.94 -5.63
N SER A 23 -3.68 -5.25 -4.49
CA SER A 23 -2.61 -4.38 -4.01
C SER A 23 -2.48 -4.42 -2.48
N VAL A 24 -1.30 -4.04 -1.96
CA VAL A 24 -1.05 -3.90 -0.53
C VAL A 24 -0.99 -2.42 -0.16
N ALA A 25 -1.84 -2.03 0.79
CA ALA A 25 -2.00 -0.64 1.22
C ALA A 25 -0.70 -0.05 1.80
N PRO A 26 -0.45 1.25 1.56
CA PRO A 26 0.57 2.00 2.28
C PRO A 26 0.27 2.02 3.79
N MET A 27 1.23 1.57 4.60
CA MET A 27 1.09 1.48 6.05
C MET A 27 2.38 1.95 6.74
N MET A 28 2.29 3.08 7.45
CA MET A 28 3.42 3.63 8.21
C MET A 28 4.00 2.60 9.18
N ASP A 29 5.31 2.55 9.28
CA ASP A 29 6.12 1.61 10.05
C ASP A 29 6.04 0.14 9.59
N TRP A 30 5.23 -0.15 8.56
CA TRP A 30 5.02 -1.54 8.09
C TRP A 30 5.46 -1.78 6.66
N THR A 31 5.09 -0.92 5.70
CA THR A 31 5.38 -1.18 4.27
C THR A 31 6.66 -0.49 3.79
N ASP A 32 7.70 -0.56 4.61
CA ASP A 32 9.05 -0.19 4.22
C ASP A 32 9.64 -1.15 3.16
N ARG A 33 10.83 -0.88 2.64
CA ARG A 33 11.47 -1.69 1.60
C ARG A 33 11.66 -3.16 2.01
N HIS A 34 11.95 -3.44 3.29
CA HIS A 34 12.16 -4.80 3.78
C HIS A 34 10.86 -5.61 3.81
N CYS A 35 9.75 -4.96 4.21
CA CYS A 35 8.42 -5.56 4.15
C CYS A 35 8.01 -5.84 2.69
N ARG A 36 8.21 -4.89 1.78
CA ARG A 36 7.83 -5.08 0.37
C ARG A 36 8.64 -6.20 -0.28
N TYR A 37 9.94 -6.26 -0.01
CA TYR A 37 10.78 -7.39 -0.46
C TYR A 37 10.25 -8.73 0.05
N PHE A 38 9.87 -8.81 1.32
CA PHE A 38 9.27 -10.00 1.92
C PHE A 38 7.93 -10.36 1.26
N LEU A 39 7.02 -9.40 1.11
CA LEU A 39 5.69 -9.62 0.53
C LEU A 39 5.76 -10.03 -0.96
N ARG A 40 6.74 -9.56 -1.71
CA ARG A 40 7.00 -9.98 -3.09
C ARG A 40 7.27 -11.47 -3.22
N GLY A 41 7.78 -12.11 -2.19
CA GLY A 41 7.98 -13.55 -2.16
C GLY A 41 6.69 -14.38 -2.25
N PHE A 42 5.53 -13.81 -1.91
CA PHE A 42 4.24 -14.51 -1.96
C PHE A 42 3.52 -14.35 -3.30
N SER A 43 3.70 -13.24 -3.99
CA SER A 43 3.06 -12.98 -5.29
C SER A 43 3.96 -12.10 -6.14
N PRO A 44 4.26 -12.51 -7.39
CA PRO A 44 5.05 -11.70 -8.32
C PRO A 44 4.27 -10.49 -8.87
N ASP A 45 2.94 -10.55 -8.88
CA ASP A 45 2.11 -9.59 -9.61
C ASP A 45 1.42 -8.54 -8.70
N VAL A 46 1.31 -8.79 -7.38
CA VAL A 46 0.65 -7.87 -6.46
C VAL A 46 1.31 -6.50 -6.47
N LEU A 47 0.51 -5.42 -6.63
CA LEU A 47 1.02 -4.07 -6.57
C LEU A 47 1.31 -3.68 -5.11
N LEU A 48 2.58 -3.41 -4.80
CA LEU A 48 3.01 -2.98 -3.48
C LEU A 48 3.09 -1.45 -3.41
N TYR A 49 2.76 -0.89 -2.26
CA TYR A 49 2.88 0.55 -2.01
C TYR A 49 3.96 0.84 -0.97
N THR A 50 4.67 1.94 -1.17
CA THR A 50 5.56 2.47 -0.11
C THR A 50 4.75 2.94 1.09
N GLU A 51 5.40 3.23 2.19
CA GLU A 51 4.85 4.15 3.19
C GLU A 51 4.61 5.52 2.57
N MET A 52 3.78 6.35 3.21
CA MET A 52 3.60 7.72 2.74
C MET A 52 4.87 8.55 2.97
N ILE A 53 5.44 9.10 1.90
CA ILE A 53 6.58 10.02 1.94
C ILE A 53 6.08 11.41 1.56
N THR A 54 6.39 12.43 2.34
CA THR A 54 5.98 13.79 1.99
C THR A 54 6.80 14.33 0.82
N ALA A 55 6.16 15.10 -0.07
CA ALA A 55 6.85 15.75 -1.19
C ALA A 55 8.01 16.62 -0.68
N ALA A 56 7.81 17.36 0.40
CA ALA A 56 8.85 18.17 1.03
C ALA A 56 10.07 17.35 1.49
N ALA A 57 9.85 16.13 2.03
CA ALA A 57 10.94 15.25 2.41
C ALA A 57 11.76 14.77 1.21
N ILE A 58 11.12 14.41 0.10
CA ILE A 58 11.80 14.01 -1.14
C ILE A 58 12.62 15.17 -1.73
N LEU A 59 12.08 16.39 -1.69
CA LEU A 59 12.74 17.55 -2.28
C LEU A 59 13.92 18.08 -1.47
N ARG A 60 13.91 17.91 -0.14
CA ARG A 60 14.90 18.49 0.79
C ARG A 60 15.80 17.45 1.44
N GLY A 61 15.38 16.17 1.47
CA GLY A 61 16.09 15.10 2.14
C GLY A 61 16.96 14.26 1.22
N ASP A 62 17.46 13.17 1.78
CA ASP A 62 18.26 12.17 1.05
C ASP A 62 17.34 11.30 0.18
N ARG A 63 17.31 11.63 -1.12
CA ARG A 63 16.47 10.92 -2.10
C ARG A 63 16.85 9.46 -2.28
N VAL A 64 18.14 9.13 -2.18
CA VAL A 64 18.61 7.75 -2.33
C VAL A 64 18.02 6.89 -1.22
N LYS A 65 18.05 7.39 0.00
CA LYS A 65 17.47 6.70 1.15
C LYS A 65 15.94 6.66 1.12
N LEU A 66 15.29 7.77 0.73
CA LEU A 66 13.83 7.90 0.77
C LEU A 66 13.12 7.13 -0.36
N LEU A 67 13.75 7.08 -1.55
CA LEU A 67 13.17 6.48 -2.75
C LEU A 67 13.82 5.14 -3.12
N GLY A 68 14.86 4.71 -2.39
CA GLY A 68 15.56 3.47 -2.67
C GLY A 68 14.70 2.23 -2.36
N PHE A 69 14.72 1.29 -3.28
CA PHE A 69 14.13 -0.04 -3.12
C PHE A 69 14.91 -1.07 -3.93
N ASP A 70 14.77 -2.36 -3.58
CA ASP A 70 15.37 -3.46 -4.34
C ASP A 70 14.56 -3.69 -5.63
N PRO A 71 15.18 -3.81 -6.81
CA PRO A 71 14.46 -4.11 -8.07
C PRO A 71 13.52 -5.31 -7.98
N GLU A 72 13.82 -6.28 -7.13
CA GLU A 72 12.96 -7.43 -6.89
C GLU A 72 11.64 -7.08 -6.18
N GLU A 73 11.47 -5.87 -5.62
CA GLU A 73 10.20 -5.42 -5.05
C GLU A 73 9.13 -5.09 -6.09
N GLN A 74 9.52 -4.85 -7.36
CA GLN A 74 8.59 -4.46 -8.44
C GLN A 74 7.46 -5.47 -8.68
N PRO A 75 6.23 -4.99 -9.03
CA PRO A 75 5.83 -3.58 -9.22
C PRO A 75 5.55 -2.84 -7.91
N VAL A 76 6.07 -1.61 -7.79
CA VAL A 76 5.93 -0.76 -6.59
C VAL A 76 5.38 0.62 -6.95
N ALA A 77 4.37 1.07 -6.20
CA ALA A 77 3.81 2.42 -6.25
C ALA A 77 4.39 3.29 -5.12
N LEU A 78 4.74 4.54 -5.44
CA LEU A 78 5.17 5.53 -4.46
C LEU A 78 3.94 6.29 -3.93
N GLN A 79 3.70 6.29 -2.61
CA GLN A 79 2.68 7.15 -2.02
C GLN A 79 3.26 8.47 -1.53
N LEU A 80 2.72 9.59 -2.05
CA LEU A 80 3.07 10.95 -1.67
C LEU A 80 2.07 11.56 -0.70
N GLY A 81 2.58 12.36 0.24
CA GLY A 81 1.82 13.28 1.07
C GLY A 81 2.22 14.72 0.77
N GLY A 82 1.23 15.61 0.70
CA GLY A 82 1.43 17.03 0.43
C GLY A 82 0.16 17.67 -0.11
N ASN A 83 0.18 18.99 -0.26
CA ASN A 83 -0.93 19.81 -0.75
C ASN A 83 -0.48 20.93 -1.73
N GLU A 84 0.82 20.98 -2.06
CA GLU A 84 1.38 21.98 -2.97
C GLU A 84 1.58 21.34 -4.35
N PRO A 85 0.83 21.75 -5.40
CA PRO A 85 0.88 21.15 -6.72
C PRO A 85 2.30 21.06 -7.32
N ALA A 86 3.07 22.15 -7.22
CA ALA A 86 4.42 22.21 -7.77
C ALA A 86 5.41 21.25 -7.03
N GLN A 87 5.29 21.15 -5.70
CA GLN A 87 6.12 20.23 -4.92
C GLN A 87 5.75 18.77 -5.21
N LEU A 88 4.46 18.45 -5.29
CA LEU A 88 3.98 17.11 -5.64
C LEU A 88 4.40 16.71 -7.05
N ALA A 89 4.33 17.61 -8.02
CA ALA A 89 4.80 17.36 -9.39
C ALA A 89 6.31 17.07 -9.43
N ALA A 90 7.13 17.82 -8.69
CA ALA A 90 8.56 17.59 -8.60
C ALA A 90 8.91 16.27 -7.87
N ALA A 91 8.17 15.94 -6.80
CA ALA A 91 8.32 14.67 -6.08
C ALA A 91 7.88 13.46 -6.93
N ALA A 92 6.80 13.62 -7.71
CA ALA A 92 6.34 12.62 -8.66
C ALA A 92 7.41 12.30 -9.72
N ALA A 93 8.02 13.34 -10.31
CA ALA A 93 9.13 13.19 -11.27
C ALA A 93 10.35 12.47 -10.65
N ALA A 94 10.67 12.77 -9.39
CA ALA A 94 11.72 12.05 -8.67
C ALA A 94 11.37 10.57 -8.45
N GLY A 95 10.08 10.28 -8.16
CA GLY A 95 9.58 8.92 -8.02
C GLY A 95 9.64 8.12 -9.32
N GLU A 96 9.16 8.69 -10.43
CA GLU A 96 9.27 8.07 -11.76
C GLU A 96 10.73 7.82 -12.12
N GLY A 97 11.61 8.81 -11.90
CA GLY A 97 13.05 8.67 -12.14
C GLY A 97 13.74 7.61 -11.26
N ALA A 98 13.17 7.29 -10.10
CA ALA A 98 13.62 6.19 -9.25
C ALA A 98 13.06 4.82 -9.68
N GLY A 99 12.15 4.76 -10.66
CA GLY A 99 11.60 3.52 -11.23
C GLY A 99 10.27 3.07 -10.64
N TYR A 100 9.55 3.91 -9.88
CA TYR A 100 8.20 3.57 -9.40
C TYR A 100 7.19 3.49 -10.56
N CYS A 101 6.39 2.42 -10.58
CA CYS A 101 5.43 2.15 -11.67
C CYS A 101 4.10 2.93 -11.54
N GLU A 102 3.89 3.63 -10.44
CA GLU A 102 2.70 4.42 -10.13
C GLU A 102 3.03 5.46 -9.05
N ILE A 103 2.43 6.66 -9.14
CA ILE A 103 2.48 7.67 -8.09
C ILE A 103 1.08 7.83 -7.49
N ASN A 104 0.99 7.71 -6.18
CA ASN A 104 -0.26 7.77 -5.44
C ASN A 104 -0.30 8.98 -4.50
N LEU A 105 -1.36 9.78 -4.53
CA LEU A 105 -1.59 10.86 -3.58
C LEU A 105 -2.41 10.38 -2.39
N ASN A 106 -1.96 10.68 -1.18
CA ASN A 106 -2.68 10.37 0.04
C ASN A 106 -3.73 11.46 0.37
N CYS A 107 -5.01 11.09 0.25
CA CYS A 107 -6.16 11.89 0.69
C CYS A 107 -7.00 11.13 1.74
N GLY A 108 -6.39 10.23 2.53
CA GLY A 108 -7.15 9.39 3.46
C GLY A 108 -6.58 9.21 4.86
N CYS A 109 -5.37 9.71 5.12
CA CYS A 109 -4.75 9.60 6.46
C CYS A 109 -5.35 10.60 7.43
N PRO A 110 -5.94 10.15 8.56
CA PRO A 110 -6.59 11.02 9.54
C PRO A 110 -5.68 11.40 10.70
N SER A 111 -4.37 11.21 10.63
CA SER A 111 -3.48 11.51 11.76
C SER A 111 -3.32 13.00 11.98
N ASP A 112 -3.25 13.44 13.25
CA ASP A 112 -3.09 14.85 13.61
C ASP A 112 -1.82 15.47 13.01
N ARG A 113 -0.72 14.70 12.92
CA ARG A 113 0.51 15.13 12.26
C ARG A 113 0.30 15.47 10.78
N VAL A 114 -0.57 14.72 10.09
CA VAL A 114 -0.91 14.92 8.69
C VAL A 114 -1.90 16.06 8.55
N ALA A 115 -2.88 16.13 9.43
CA ALA A 115 -3.88 17.20 9.48
C ALA A 115 -3.24 18.58 9.77
N SER A 116 -2.25 18.65 10.67
CA SER A 116 -1.51 19.90 10.94
C SER A 116 -0.70 20.38 9.72
N GLY A 117 -0.31 19.47 8.82
CA GLY A 117 0.30 19.80 7.54
C GLY A 117 -0.71 20.12 6.41
N ALA A 118 -2.00 20.19 6.71
CA ALA A 118 -3.10 20.42 5.78
C ALA A 118 -3.12 19.44 4.58
N PHE A 119 -2.75 18.16 4.79
CA PHE A 119 -2.83 17.11 3.78
C PHE A 119 -3.44 15.81 4.34
N GLY A 120 -3.54 14.76 3.57
CA GLY A 120 -4.23 13.53 3.95
C GLY A 120 -5.75 13.66 3.90
N ALA A 121 -6.48 13.18 4.92
CA ALA A 121 -7.94 13.14 4.88
C ALA A 121 -8.62 14.51 4.79
N CYS A 122 -8.02 15.56 5.33
CA CYS A 122 -8.55 16.93 5.23
C CYS A 122 -8.63 17.44 3.80
N LEU A 123 -7.78 16.95 2.88
CA LEU A 123 -7.83 17.29 1.45
C LEU A 123 -9.14 16.87 0.77
N MET A 124 -9.90 15.95 1.34
CA MET A 124 -11.21 15.59 0.79
C MET A 124 -12.23 16.73 0.83
N ARG A 125 -11.93 17.82 1.58
CA ARG A 125 -12.73 19.04 1.65
C ARG A 125 -12.36 20.05 0.55
N GLU A 126 -11.24 19.81 -0.14
CA GLU A 126 -10.66 20.73 -1.11
C GLU A 126 -10.53 20.04 -2.51
N PRO A 127 -11.65 19.64 -3.14
CA PRO A 127 -11.62 18.88 -4.38
C PRO A 127 -10.89 19.61 -5.52
N ALA A 128 -11.00 20.94 -5.60
CA ALA A 128 -10.30 21.74 -6.59
C ALA A 128 -8.78 21.68 -6.42
N LEU A 129 -8.28 21.83 -5.18
CA LEU A 129 -6.85 21.73 -4.88
C LEU A 129 -6.30 20.34 -5.21
N VAL A 130 -7.06 19.28 -4.89
CA VAL A 130 -6.63 17.91 -5.20
C VAL A 130 -6.59 17.68 -6.72
N ALA A 131 -7.56 18.22 -7.47
CA ALA A 131 -7.57 18.17 -8.92
C ALA A 131 -6.34 18.90 -9.51
N GLU A 132 -5.98 20.07 -9.00
CA GLU A 132 -4.75 20.79 -9.38
C GLU A 132 -3.50 19.96 -9.09
N CYS A 133 -3.42 19.34 -7.91
CA CYS A 133 -2.30 18.46 -7.56
C CYS A 133 -2.17 17.27 -8.53
N VAL A 134 -3.29 16.61 -8.85
CA VAL A 134 -3.31 15.48 -9.79
C VAL A 134 -2.89 15.93 -11.20
N ALA A 135 -3.45 17.04 -11.69
CA ALA A 135 -3.12 17.60 -13.00
C ALA A 135 -1.64 17.99 -13.09
N ALA A 136 -1.10 18.65 -12.06
CA ALA A 136 0.31 19.03 -12.00
C ALA A 136 1.26 17.82 -12.01
N MET A 137 0.94 16.76 -11.26
CA MET A 137 1.72 15.52 -11.28
C MET A 137 1.65 14.85 -12.67
N ARG A 138 0.44 14.72 -13.25
CA ARG A 138 0.25 14.13 -14.59
C ARG A 138 1.00 14.85 -15.69
N ALA A 139 1.05 16.17 -15.63
CA ALA A 139 1.82 16.96 -16.61
C ALA A 139 3.33 16.70 -16.54
N ARG A 140 3.82 16.10 -15.45
CA ARG A 140 5.26 15.93 -15.18
C ARG A 140 5.76 14.52 -15.37
N VAL A 141 4.88 13.50 -15.28
CA VAL A 141 5.25 12.07 -15.38
C VAL A 141 4.34 11.30 -16.33
N ARG A 142 4.82 10.14 -16.78
CA ARG A 142 4.08 9.22 -17.66
C ARG A 142 3.40 8.10 -16.88
N VAL A 143 3.95 7.74 -15.72
CA VAL A 143 3.35 6.71 -14.86
C VAL A 143 1.99 7.16 -14.34
N PRO A 144 1.04 6.24 -14.11
CA PRO A 144 -0.29 6.58 -13.60
C PRO A 144 -0.25 7.38 -12.31
N ILE A 145 -1.08 8.43 -12.23
CA ILE A 145 -1.36 9.16 -10.99
C ILE A 145 -2.67 8.63 -10.41
N THR A 146 -2.63 8.15 -9.17
CA THR A 146 -3.77 7.59 -8.46
C THR A 146 -3.99 8.32 -7.13
N VAL A 147 -5.20 8.22 -6.57
CA VAL A 147 -5.53 8.86 -5.29
C VAL A 147 -6.07 7.84 -4.32
N LYS A 148 -5.52 7.80 -3.10
CA LYS A 148 -6.06 6.98 -2.01
C LYS A 148 -6.83 7.85 -1.02
N MET A 149 -8.13 7.57 -0.87
CA MET A 149 -9.08 8.38 -0.13
C MET A 149 -9.95 7.56 0.82
N ARG A 150 -10.82 8.23 1.55
CA ARG A 150 -11.91 7.69 2.36
C ARG A 150 -13.25 7.93 1.67
N ILE A 151 -14.35 7.41 2.25
CA ILE A 151 -15.72 7.75 1.77
C ILE A 151 -16.21 9.11 2.26
N GLY A 152 -15.51 9.74 3.18
CA GLY A 152 -15.83 11.06 3.72
C GLY A 152 -14.90 11.42 4.86
N VAL A 153 -14.94 12.68 5.26
CA VAL A 153 -14.18 13.23 6.37
C VAL A 153 -15.11 14.04 7.28
N VAL A 154 -15.06 13.74 8.57
CA VAL A 154 -15.86 14.44 9.58
C VAL A 154 -14.97 14.90 10.72
N GLU A 155 -15.30 16.02 11.34
CA GLU A 155 -14.73 16.43 12.61
C GLU A 155 -15.65 15.97 13.73
N ARG A 156 -15.05 15.46 14.78
CA ARG A 156 -15.80 15.05 15.96
C ARG A 156 -15.51 16.00 17.13
N ALA A 157 -16.56 16.57 17.67
CA ALA A 157 -16.45 17.24 18.96
C ALA A 157 -16.12 16.23 20.07
N LYS A 158 -15.28 16.58 21.06
CA LYS A 158 -14.82 15.67 22.12
C LYS A 158 -15.95 14.94 22.89
N ARG A 159 -17.17 15.47 22.87
CA ARG A 159 -18.33 14.90 23.54
C ARG A 159 -19.34 14.20 22.62
N GLU A 160 -19.10 14.19 21.32
CA GLU A 160 -20.00 13.61 20.35
C GLU A 160 -19.84 12.09 20.29
N SER A 161 -20.95 11.35 20.20
CA SER A 161 -20.90 9.89 20.12
C SER A 161 -20.32 9.44 18.77
N ILE A 162 -19.64 8.28 18.75
CA ILE A 162 -19.14 7.71 17.49
C ILE A 162 -20.30 7.26 16.60
N ALA A 163 -21.43 6.88 17.19
CA ALA A 163 -22.61 6.49 16.44
C ALA A 163 -23.13 7.63 15.54
N SER A 164 -23.16 8.88 16.06
CA SER A 164 -23.59 10.04 15.26
C SER A 164 -22.69 10.37 14.07
N VAL A 165 -21.42 9.93 14.13
CA VAL A 165 -20.43 10.12 13.04
C VAL A 165 -20.43 8.95 12.04
N ALA A 166 -21.07 7.83 12.41
CA ALA A 166 -21.12 6.62 11.59
C ALA A 166 -22.15 6.70 10.46
N ASP A 167 -23.23 7.47 10.67
CA ASP A 167 -24.27 7.68 9.67
C ASP A 167 -23.71 8.37 8.44
N PHE A 168 -24.23 7.99 7.28
CA PHE A 168 -23.82 8.52 5.99
C PHE A 168 -25.07 9.01 5.26
N ASN A 169 -25.16 10.32 5.05
CA ASN A 169 -26.33 10.97 4.47
C ASN A 169 -26.08 11.39 3.00
N ASP A 170 -27.17 11.81 2.33
CA ASP A 170 -27.12 12.20 0.91
C ASP A 170 -26.16 13.35 0.66
N GLY A 171 -26.10 14.35 1.54
CA GLY A 171 -25.18 15.48 1.39
C GLY A 171 -23.70 15.08 1.47
N GLU A 172 -23.38 14.04 2.25
CA GLU A 172 -22.04 13.45 2.30
C GLU A 172 -21.74 12.64 1.04
N PHE A 173 -22.73 11.97 0.47
CA PHE A 173 -22.59 11.29 -0.82
C PHE A 173 -22.36 12.28 -1.95
N ASP A 174 -23.13 13.37 -2.00
CA ASP A 174 -22.92 14.46 -2.96
C ASP A 174 -21.50 15.07 -2.87
N ALA A 175 -21.00 15.27 -1.63
CA ALA A 175 -19.63 15.73 -1.42
C ALA A 175 -18.59 14.74 -1.93
N LEU A 176 -18.80 13.45 -1.70
CA LEU A 176 -17.95 12.38 -2.20
C LEU A 176 -17.98 12.32 -3.74
N GLN A 177 -19.14 12.45 -4.36
CA GLN A 177 -19.28 12.48 -5.82
C GLN A 177 -18.56 13.70 -6.42
N ARG A 178 -18.71 14.91 -5.84
CA ARG A 178 -17.98 16.10 -6.29
C ARG A 178 -16.46 15.90 -6.21
N PHE A 179 -15.98 15.26 -5.13
CA PHE A 179 -14.57 14.98 -4.98
C PHE A 179 -14.06 14.01 -6.08
N VAL A 180 -14.78 12.92 -6.33
CA VAL A 180 -14.39 11.94 -7.36
C VAL A 180 -14.52 12.47 -8.77
N ALA A 181 -15.55 13.30 -9.05
CA ALA A 181 -15.70 13.99 -10.34
C ALA A 181 -14.51 14.93 -10.62
N ALA A 182 -14.02 15.64 -9.59
CA ALA A 182 -12.83 16.48 -9.73
C ALA A 182 -11.57 15.66 -10.02
N LEU A 183 -11.42 14.48 -9.41
CA LEU A 183 -10.32 13.54 -9.71
C LEU A 183 -10.39 13.02 -11.16
N GLU A 184 -11.57 12.61 -11.60
CA GLU A 184 -11.78 12.10 -12.95
C GLU A 184 -11.48 13.17 -13.99
N ALA A 185 -11.99 14.41 -13.80
CA ALA A 185 -11.72 15.55 -14.67
C ALA A 185 -10.24 15.93 -14.73
N ALA A 186 -9.51 15.80 -13.61
CA ALA A 186 -8.06 16.00 -13.56
C ALA A 186 -7.27 14.85 -14.20
N GLY A 187 -7.96 13.76 -14.59
CA GLY A 187 -7.40 12.56 -15.22
C GLY A 187 -6.65 11.65 -14.24
N CYS A 188 -7.16 11.56 -13.01
CA CYS A 188 -6.75 10.51 -12.08
C CYS A 188 -6.95 9.14 -12.73
N ALA A 189 -5.92 8.31 -12.74
CA ALA A 189 -5.97 7.00 -13.39
C ALA A 189 -6.81 5.98 -12.59
N ARG A 190 -6.96 6.17 -11.26
CA ARG A 190 -7.68 5.26 -10.37
C ARG A 190 -7.93 5.90 -9.02
N ALA A 191 -9.11 5.69 -8.44
CA ALA A 191 -9.41 6.03 -7.05
C ALA A 191 -9.38 4.78 -6.16
N ILE A 192 -8.62 4.85 -5.06
CA ILE A 192 -8.54 3.77 -4.07
C ILE A 192 -9.32 4.21 -2.83
N VAL A 193 -10.48 3.60 -2.59
CA VAL A 193 -11.44 4.07 -1.60
C VAL A 193 -11.45 3.17 -0.36
N HIS A 194 -10.96 3.70 0.76
CA HIS A 194 -11.15 3.03 2.03
C HIS A 194 -12.62 3.21 2.48
N ALA A 195 -13.36 2.12 2.57
CA ALA A 195 -14.80 2.10 2.81
C ALA A 195 -15.20 2.53 4.25
N ARG A 196 -14.50 3.51 4.82
CA ARG A 196 -14.77 4.14 6.13
C ARG A 196 -14.61 5.64 6.04
N LYS A 197 -15.40 6.39 6.82
CA LYS A 197 -15.12 7.82 7.05
C LYS A 197 -13.78 8.00 7.79
N ALA A 198 -13.13 9.12 7.54
CA ALA A 198 -12.06 9.62 8.39
C ALA A 198 -12.67 10.52 9.47
N VAL A 199 -12.40 10.22 10.73
CA VAL A 199 -12.79 11.05 11.88
C VAL A 199 -11.57 11.83 12.33
N LEU A 200 -11.61 13.15 12.16
CA LEU A 200 -10.58 14.07 12.63
C LEU A 200 -10.90 14.51 14.06
N GLY A 201 -9.87 14.59 14.89
CA GLY A 201 -10.03 14.88 16.30
C GLY A 201 -10.60 13.72 17.13
N GLY A 202 -9.88 13.30 18.14
CA GLY A 202 -10.35 12.35 19.15
C GLY A 202 -10.31 10.86 18.80
N LEU A 203 -9.84 10.47 17.61
CA LEU A 203 -9.53 9.08 17.26
C LEU A 203 -8.11 8.98 16.73
N SER A 204 -7.33 8.07 17.30
CA SER A 204 -6.04 7.69 16.74
C SER A 204 -6.18 7.08 15.34
N PRO A 205 -5.11 7.04 14.53
CA PRO A 205 -5.13 6.35 13.24
C PRO A 205 -5.52 4.86 13.33
N LYS A 206 -5.22 4.20 14.46
CA LYS A 206 -5.61 2.81 14.71
C LYS A 206 -7.12 2.69 14.90
N GLU A 207 -7.70 3.55 15.71
CA GLU A 207 -9.15 3.61 15.96
C GLU A 207 -9.94 4.00 14.71
N ASN A 208 -9.44 4.94 13.91
CA ASN A 208 -9.98 5.32 12.60
C ASN A 208 -10.03 4.17 11.59
N ARG A 209 -9.30 3.09 11.81
CA ARG A 209 -9.34 1.87 10.98
C ARG A 209 -10.23 0.78 11.55
N ALA A 210 -10.77 0.96 12.75
CA ALA A 210 -11.55 -0.06 13.43
C ALA A 210 -12.98 0.40 13.77
N ILE A 211 -13.13 1.63 14.28
CA ILE A 211 -14.37 2.12 14.88
C ILE A 211 -15.39 2.60 13.83
N PRO A 212 -15.09 3.52 12.88
CA PRO A 212 -16.07 3.87 11.86
C PRO A 212 -16.49 2.63 11.07
N PRO A 213 -17.81 2.42 10.81
CA PRO A 213 -18.27 1.23 10.11
C PRO A 213 -17.74 1.16 8.67
N LEU A 214 -17.59 -0.09 8.18
CA LEU A 214 -17.34 -0.34 6.76
C LEU A 214 -18.64 -0.14 5.98
N ARG A 215 -18.59 0.66 4.91
CA ARG A 215 -19.71 1.01 4.05
C ARG A 215 -19.35 0.68 2.60
N TYR A 216 -19.33 -0.63 2.28
CA TYR A 216 -19.10 -1.09 0.91
C TYR A 216 -20.25 -0.72 -0.04
N ASP A 217 -21.46 -0.54 0.47
CA ASP A 217 -22.62 -0.02 -0.25
C ASP A 217 -22.30 1.33 -0.91
N ILE A 218 -21.69 2.26 -0.17
CA ILE A 218 -21.27 3.58 -0.68
C ILE A 218 -20.21 3.45 -1.79
N VAL A 219 -19.23 2.54 -1.63
CA VAL A 219 -18.19 2.35 -2.65
C VAL A 219 -18.78 1.69 -3.91
N ARG A 220 -19.76 0.78 -3.77
CA ARG A 220 -20.48 0.19 -4.91
C ARG A 220 -21.27 1.24 -5.67
N GLU A 221 -21.97 2.12 -4.97
CA GLU A 221 -22.73 3.20 -5.59
C GLU A 221 -21.79 4.18 -6.30
N LEU A 222 -20.67 4.52 -5.67
CA LEU A 222 -19.64 5.34 -6.30
C LEU A 222 -19.12 4.71 -7.61
N LYS A 223 -18.87 3.38 -7.63
CA LYS A 223 -18.47 2.66 -8.84
C LYS A 223 -19.53 2.68 -9.94
N ARG A 224 -20.82 2.62 -9.58
CA ARG A 224 -21.92 2.72 -10.56
C ARG A 224 -21.98 4.12 -11.16
N THR A 225 -21.78 5.17 -10.32
CA THR A 225 -21.80 6.58 -10.75
C THR A 225 -20.61 6.89 -11.66
N PHE A 226 -19.41 6.40 -11.33
CA PHE A 226 -18.16 6.64 -12.05
C PHE A 226 -17.69 5.37 -12.77
N SER A 227 -18.44 4.93 -13.77
CA SER A 227 -18.19 3.67 -14.49
C SER A 227 -16.86 3.68 -15.27
N GLN A 228 -16.38 4.85 -15.70
CA GLN A 228 -15.14 5.02 -16.47
C GLN A 228 -13.90 5.14 -15.58
N LEU A 229 -14.04 5.64 -14.36
CA LEU A 229 -12.93 5.71 -13.42
C LEU A 229 -12.78 4.36 -12.69
N PRO A 230 -11.63 3.70 -12.79
CA PRO A 230 -11.36 2.51 -11.99
C PRO A 230 -11.41 2.80 -10.49
N ILE A 231 -12.27 2.06 -9.76
CA ILE A 231 -12.46 2.17 -8.31
C ILE A 231 -11.93 0.90 -7.63
N VAL A 232 -10.86 1.06 -6.85
CA VAL A 232 -10.30 0.00 -5.99
C VAL A 232 -10.88 0.13 -4.59
N VAL A 233 -11.47 -0.94 -4.07
CA VAL A 233 -12.00 -0.93 -2.70
C VAL A 233 -10.93 -1.35 -1.69
N ASN A 234 -10.91 -0.66 -0.54
CA ASN A 234 -10.00 -0.96 0.56
C ASN A 234 -10.76 -1.00 1.89
N GLY A 235 -10.33 -1.87 2.79
CA GLY A 235 -10.77 -1.91 4.19
C GLY A 235 -11.47 -3.21 4.57
N GLY A 236 -11.03 -3.85 5.64
CA GLY A 236 -11.71 -4.96 6.31
C GLY A 236 -11.50 -6.36 5.75
N PHE A 237 -10.99 -6.52 4.55
CA PHE A 237 -10.76 -7.82 3.91
C PHE A 237 -9.84 -8.72 4.73
N ARG A 238 -10.25 -9.97 4.98
CA ARG A 238 -9.56 -10.93 5.85
C ARG A 238 -9.20 -12.24 5.16
N ASP A 239 -9.89 -12.60 4.09
CA ASP A 239 -9.66 -13.85 3.38
C ASP A 239 -9.85 -13.71 1.87
N THR A 240 -9.44 -14.75 1.14
CA THR A 240 -9.49 -14.81 -0.31
C THR A 240 -10.92 -14.70 -0.85
N ARG A 241 -11.92 -15.27 -0.17
CA ARG A 241 -13.30 -15.25 -0.61
C ARG A 241 -13.87 -13.83 -0.60
N GLU A 242 -13.71 -13.11 0.51
CA GLU A 242 -14.14 -11.71 0.62
C GLU A 242 -13.54 -10.84 -0.49
N VAL A 243 -12.26 -11.09 -0.83
CA VAL A 243 -11.56 -10.37 -1.89
C VAL A 243 -12.11 -10.70 -3.27
N LEU A 244 -12.32 -11.97 -3.59
CA LEU A 244 -12.89 -12.41 -4.87
C LEU A 244 -14.32 -11.92 -5.06
N ASP A 245 -15.14 -11.95 -4.00
CA ASP A 245 -16.50 -11.37 -4.03
C ASP A 245 -16.45 -9.86 -4.31
N ALA A 246 -15.48 -9.13 -3.74
CA ALA A 246 -15.31 -7.70 -3.98
C ALA A 246 -14.82 -7.38 -5.39
N LEU A 247 -14.00 -8.22 -5.99
CA LEU A 247 -13.57 -8.09 -7.40
C LEU A 247 -14.74 -8.26 -8.38
N GLY A 248 -15.83 -8.92 -7.97
CA GLY A 248 -17.04 -9.04 -8.78
C GLY A 248 -17.78 -7.72 -9.03
N TRP A 249 -17.45 -6.64 -8.31
CA TRP A 249 -18.12 -5.33 -8.44
C TRP A 249 -17.17 -4.13 -8.39
N SER A 250 -15.89 -4.30 -8.10
CA SER A 250 -14.86 -3.26 -8.10
C SER A 250 -13.74 -3.59 -9.09
N ASP A 251 -12.96 -2.59 -9.47
CA ASP A 251 -11.84 -2.79 -10.42
C ASP A 251 -10.56 -3.28 -9.73
N GLY A 252 -10.63 -3.50 -8.42
CA GLY A 252 -9.53 -4.05 -7.63
C GLY A 252 -9.79 -3.97 -6.14
N VAL A 253 -8.99 -4.72 -5.38
CA VAL A 253 -9.05 -4.77 -3.93
C VAL A 253 -7.68 -4.47 -3.34
N MET A 254 -7.65 -3.56 -2.37
CA MET A 254 -6.43 -3.23 -1.64
C MET A 254 -6.49 -3.82 -0.23
N LEU A 255 -5.59 -4.75 0.08
CA LEU A 255 -5.44 -5.32 1.40
C LEU A 255 -4.56 -4.42 2.28
N GLY A 256 -4.86 -4.36 3.57
CA GLY A 256 -4.03 -3.68 4.56
C GLY A 256 -3.42 -4.68 5.53
N ARG A 257 -3.88 -4.62 6.78
CA ARG A 257 -3.34 -5.39 7.91
C ARG A 257 -3.29 -6.90 7.69
N GLU A 258 -4.22 -7.45 6.92
CA GLU A 258 -4.25 -8.88 6.62
C GLU A 258 -3.01 -9.31 5.84
N ALA A 259 -2.63 -8.56 4.80
CA ALA A 259 -1.41 -8.85 4.04
C ALA A 259 -0.13 -8.82 4.91
N TYR A 260 -0.12 -8.04 5.99
CA TYR A 260 1.01 -7.96 6.91
C TYR A 260 1.00 -9.11 7.94
N HIS A 261 -0.17 -9.43 8.52
CA HIS A 261 -0.29 -10.42 9.58
C HIS A 261 -0.38 -11.85 9.06
N ARG A 262 -0.99 -12.03 7.89
CA ARG A 262 -1.19 -13.32 7.20
C ARG A 262 -0.77 -13.23 5.73
N PRO A 263 0.51 -13.04 5.44
CA PRO A 263 0.99 -12.74 4.08
C PRO A 263 0.68 -13.84 3.06
N PHE A 264 0.41 -15.08 3.49
CA PHE A 264 -0.02 -16.16 2.60
C PHE A 264 -1.32 -15.86 1.84
N VAL A 265 -2.18 -14.95 2.33
CA VAL A 265 -3.36 -14.49 1.58
C VAL A 265 -2.98 -13.95 0.19
N LEU A 266 -1.79 -13.37 0.03
CA LEU A 266 -1.29 -12.89 -1.27
C LEU A 266 -0.96 -14.04 -2.22
N ALA A 267 -0.40 -15.15 -1.71
CA ALA A 267 -0.14 -16.34 -2.51
C ALA A 267 -1.44 -17.07 -2.89
N GLU A 268 -2.38 -17.17 -1.96
CA GLU A 268 -3.72 -17.72 -2.21
C GLU A 268 -4.46 -16.94 -3.31
N LEU A 269 -4.44 -15.60 -3.22
CA LEU A 269 -5.04 -14.71 -4.21
C LEU A 269 -4.34 -14.82 -5.56
N HIS A 270 -3.01 -14.91 -5.59
CA HIS A 270 -2.27 -15.11 -6.82
C HIS A 270 -2.70 -16.40 -7.52
N CYS A 271 -2.78 -17.53 -6.80
CA CYS A 271 -3.24 -18.81 -7.36
C CYS A 271 -4.70 -18.74 -7.83
N ALA A 272 -5.59 -18.10 -7.07
CA ALA A 272 -7.01 -17.98 -7.43
C ALA A 272 -7.24 -17.12 -8.68
N LEU A 273 -6.42 -16.08 -8.89
CA LEU A 273 -6.54 -15.15 -10.02
C LEU A 273 -5.78 -15.59 -11.27
N HIS A 274 -4.86 -16.55 -11.14
CA HIS A 274 -4.03 -17.08 -12.21
C HIS A 274 -4.01 -18.62 -12.23
N PRO A 275 -5.19 -19.25 -12.37
CA PRO A 275 -5.30 -20.72 -12.34
C PRO A 275 -4.49 -21.41 -13.48
N GLU A 276 -4.23 -20.67 -14.56
CA GLU A 276 -3.39 -21.13 -15.69
C GLU A 276 -1.90 -21.20 -15.32
N ARG A 277 -1.47 -20.48 -14.32
CA ARG A 277 -0.10 -20.50 -13.81
C ARG A 277 0.02 -21.56 -12.72
N THR A 278 0.12 -22.83 -13.09
CA THR A 278 0.24 -23.98 -12.18
C THR A 278 1.51 -23.89 -11.31
N ARG A 279 1.57 -22.92 -10.41
CA ARG A 279 2.61 -22.85 -9.38
C ARG A 279 1.99 -23.27 -8.05
N PRO A 280 2.60 -24.24 -7.35
CA PRO A 280 2.20 -24.51 -5.98
C PRO A 280 2.39 -23.24 -5.13
N LEU A 281 1.62 -23.12 -4.05
CA LEU A 281 1.86 -22.09 -3.05
C LEU A 281 3.33 -22.09 -2.64
N VAL A 282 3.93 -20.93 -2.54
CA VAL A 282 5.35 -20.80 -2.17
C VAL A 282 5.59 -21.45 -0.82
N ALA A 283 6.60 -22.31 -0.75
CA ALA A 283 6.98 -22.97 0.50
C ALA A 283 7.61 -21.97 1.48
N ARG A 284 7.27 -22.06 2.76
CA ARG A 284 7.84 -21.21 3.83
C ARG A 284 9.35 -21.27 3.87
N GLY A 285 9.95 -22.44 3.67
CA GLY A 285 11.40 -22.62 3.63
C GLY A 285 12.07 -21.84 2.50
N THR A 286 11.45 -21.78 1.31
CA THR A 286 11.94 -20.98 0.19
C THR A 286 11.91 -19.48 0.51
N LEU A 287 10.84 -19.01 1.17
CA LEU A 287 10.72 -17.62 1.62
C LEU A 287 11.77 -17.28 2.68
N LEU A 288 12.03 -18.18 3.61
CA LEU A 288 13.06 -17.98 4.65
C LEU A 288 14.45 -17.87 4.03
N GLU A 289 14.80 -18.76 3.10
CA GLU A 289 16.12 -18.71 2.46
C GLU A 289 16.28 -17.44 1.60
N ARG A 290 15.23 -17.05 0.86
CA ARG A 290 15.20 -15.77 0.16
C ARG A 290 15.45 -14.59 1.11
N MET A 291 14.79 -14.59 2.28
CA MET A 291 14.94 -13.53 3.27
C MET A 291 16.28 -13.58 4.00
N ALA A 292 16.85 -14.77 4.21
CA ALA A 292 18.19 -14.92 4.79
C ALA A 292 19.24 -14.35 3.84
N SER A 293 19.19 -14.69 2.55
CA SER A 293 20.09 -14.16 1.53
C SER A 293 19.94 -12.63 1.36
N TYR A 294 18.70 -12.11 1.43
CA TYR A 294 18.44 -10.67 1.45
C TYR A 294 19.06 -10.00 2.69
N ALA A 295 18.87 -10.60 3.87
CA ALA A 295 19.40 -10.07 5.11
C ALA A 295 20.93 -10.04 5.12
N GLU A 296 21.62 -11.01 4.52
CA GLU A 296 23.08 -11.00 4.35
C GLU A 296 23.54 -9.78 3.58
N ARG A 297 22.90 -9.46 2.44
CA ARG A 297 23.22 -8.28 1.63
C ARG A 297 22.97 -6.97 2.37
N GLU A 298 21.84 -6.88 3.06
CA GLU A 298 21.45 -5.68 3.79
C GLU A 298 22.30 -5.41 5.03
N ILE A 299 22.67 -6.46 5.77
CA ILE A 299 23.56 -6.36 6.93
C ILE A 299 24.96 -5.89 6.50
N ALA A 300 25.46 -6.38 5.37
CA ALA A 300 26.72 -5.92 4.80
C ALA A 300 26.72 -4.41 4.46
N GLN A 301 25.52 -3.82 4.26
CA GLN A 301 25.31 -2.39 4.05
C GLN A 301 24.95 -1.62 5.34
N GLY A 302 25.01 -2.29 6.50
CA GLY A 302 24.77 -1.68 7.81
C GLY A 302 23.32 -1.75 8.32
N THR A 303 22.41 -2.43 7.62
CA THR A 303 21.05 -2.65 8.10
C THR A 303 21.06 -3.59 9.31
N ARG A 304 20.31 -3.26 10.36
CA ARG A 304 20.13 -4.14 11.52
C ARG A 304 19.17 -5.28 11.18
N LEU A 305 19.50 -6.51 11.55
CA LEU A 305 18.67 -7.68 11.29
C LEU A 305 17.22 -7.51 11.77
N ALA A 306 17.01 -6.89 12.94
CA ALA A 306 15.68 -6.64 13.50
C ALA A 306 14.78 -5.76 12.61
N ALA A 307 15.35 -4.87 11.78
CA ALA A 307 14.58 -4.09 10.82
C ALA A 307 13.93 -4.97 9.73
N ILE A 308 14.55 -6.08 9.41
CA ILE A 308 14.07 -7.07 8.43
C ILE A 308 13.12 -8.06 9.06
N THR A 309 13.54 -8.69 10.17
CA THR A 309 12.81 -9.82 10.78
C THR A 309 11.46 -9.44 11.38
N ARG A 310 11.26 -8.16 11.77
CA ARG A 310 9.98 -7.67 12.31
C ARG A 310 8.81 -7.90 11.34
N HIS A 311 9.07 -7.96 10.04
CA HIS A 311 8.04 -8.16 9.01
C HIS A 311 7.70 -9.64 8.79
N MET A 312 8.56 -10.55 9.25
CA MET A 312 8.41 -11.98 9.02
C MET A 312 7.62 -12.71 10.12
N LEU A 313 7.28 -12.01 11.21
CA LEU A 313 6.68 -12.62 12.40
C LEU A 313 5.34 -13.33 12.15
N GLY A 314 4.63 -12.96 11.08
CA GLY A 314 3.38 -13.59 10.65
C GLY A 314 3.54 -14.87 9.81
N LEU A 315 4.76 -15.21 9.36
CA LEU A 315 5.01 -16.26 8.36
C LEU A 315 4.50 -17.66 8.78
N TYR A 316 4.60 -17.99 10.04
CA TYR A 316 4.14 -19.27 10.60
C TYR A 316 2.86 -19.12 11.46
N GLY A 317 2.07 -18.06 11.26
CA GLY A 317 0.84 -17.85 12.01
C GLY A 317 -0.11 -19.06 11.90
N GLY A 318 -0.49 -19.67 13.04
CA GLY A 318 -1.34 -20.85 13.08
C GLY A 318 -0.62 -22.21 12.99
N GLU A 319 0.68 -22.23 12.73
CA GLU A 319 1.47 -23.47 12.60
C GLU A 319 2.16 -23.87 13.92
N PRO A 320 2.48 -25.15 14.09
CA PRO A 320 3.36 -25.62 15.18
C PRO A 320 4.69 -24.86 15.15
N GLY A 321 5.23 -24.51 16.33
CA GLY A 321 6.50 -23.76 16.44
C GLY A 321 6.39 -22.25 16.21
N ALA A 322 5.24 -21.72 15.79
CA ALA A 322 5.05 -20.29 15.47
C ALA A 322 5.38 -19.33 16.62
N ARG A 323 5.17 -19.77 17.87
CA ARG A 323 5.50 -18.97 19.06
C ARG A 323 7.01 -18.82 19.24
N GLU A 324 7.73 -19.90 19.10
CA GLU A 324 9.19 -19.96 19.21
C GLU A 324 9.84 -19.20 18.07
N PHE A 325 9.35 -19.37 16.84
CA PHE A 325 9.75 -18.59 15.66
C PHE A 325 9.66 -17.08 15.94
N ARG A 326 8.48 -16.60 16.36
CA ARG A 326 8.29 -15.18 16.67
C ARG A 326 9.20 -14.71 17.80
N ARG A 327 9.32 -15.50 18.87
CA ARG A 327 10.19 -15.18 20.02
C ARG A 327 11.65 -15.04 19.59
N LEU A 328 12.14 -15.96 18.79
CA LEU A 328 13.53 -15.94 18.32
C LEU A 328 13.79 -14.71 17.46
N LEU A 329 12.96 -14.45 16.43
CA LEU A 329 13.14 -13.32 15.53
C LEU A 329 12.88 -11.95 16.18
N SER A 330 12.03 -11.86 17.20
CA SER A 330 11.74 -10.59 17.88
C SER A 330 12.76 -10.23 18.97
N HIS A 331 13.45 -11.22 19.56
CA HIS A 331 14.41 -10.98 20.65
C HIS A 331 15.87 -11.06 20.16
N ALA A 332 16.26 -12.19 19.58
CA ALA A 332 17.66 -12.42 19.22
C ALA A 332 18.15 -11.56 18.04
N ALA A 333 17.25 -11.10 17.18
CA ALA A 333 17.61 -10.21 16.08
C ALA A 333 18.09 -8.81 16.53
N HIS A 334 17.87 -8.45 17.78
CA HIS A 334 18.37 -7.18 18.36
C HIS A 334 19.79 -7.32 18.97
N ALA A 335 20.31 -8.53 19.12
CA ALA A 335 21.63 -8.75 19.69
C ALA A 335 22.73 -8.16 18.78
N PRO A 336 23.81 -7.59 19.36
CA PRO A 336 24.97 -7.20 18.58
C PRO A 336 25.52 -8.38 17.78
N GLY A 337 25.76 -8.17 16.47
CA GLY A 337 26.28 -9.22 15.59
C GLY A 337 25.24 -10.26 15.13
N ALA A 338 23.94 -10.07 15.42
CA ALA A 338 22.89 -10.94 14.92
C ALA A 338 22.91 -10.97 13.37
N GLY A 339 23.07 -12.16 12.81
CA GLY A 339 23.21 -12.41 11.37
C GLY A 339 22.03 -13.18 10.77
N ALA A 340 22.02 -13.31 9.45
CA ALA A 340 20.97 -13.98 8.69
C ALA A 340 20.75 -15.46 9.07
N GLN A 341 21.77 -16.12 9.64
CA GLN A 341 21.65 -17.49 10.13
C GLN A 341 20.50 -17.65 11.13
N LEU A 342 20.19 -16.58 11.91
CA LEU A 342 19.06 -16.57 12.83
C LEU A 342 17.70 -16.81 12.13
N ILE A 343 17.54 -16.35 10.89
CA ILE A 343 16.34 -16.59 10.08
C ILE A 343 16.21 -18.07 9.75
N ARG A 344 17.31 -18.71 9.34
CA ARG A 344 17.35 -20.14 9.02
C ARG A 344 17.06 -21.00 10.26
N ASP A 345 17.69 -20.64 11.39
CA ASP A 345 17.50 -21.35 12.66
C ASP A 345 16.05 -21.23 13.16
N ALA A 346 15.43 -20.05 13.02
CA ALA A 346 14.03 -19.86 13.37
C ALA A 346 13.10 -20.76 12.53
N GLY A 347 13.41 -20.94 11.25
CA GLY A 347 12.64 -21.83 10.36
C GLY A 347 12.67 -23.29 10.78
N ARG A 348 13.80 -23.77 11.29
CA ARG A 348 13.94 -25.15 11.77
C ARG A 348 13.03 -25.46 12.95
N LEU A 349 12.64 -24.46 13.75
CA LEU A 349 11.71 -24.64 14.88
C LEU A 349 10.27 -24.95 14.42
N CYS A 350 9.94 -24.67 13.16
CA CYS A 350 8.62 -24.87 12.59
C CYS A 350 8.58 -25.96 11.51
N ALA A 351 9.74 -26.59 11.20
CA ALA A 351 9.77 -27.73 10.29
C ALA A 351 9.07 -28.92 10.95
N PRO A 352 8.22 -29.69 10.23
CA PRO A 352 7.81 -31.00 10.74
C PRO A 352 9.05 -31.86 10.95
N ALA A 353 9.07 -32.58 12.09
CA ALA A 353 10.13 -33.50 12.42
C ALA A 353 10.24 -34.66 11.41
#